data_38c6ab72cb560c839f1bb0784876baac
#
_entry.id   38c6ab72cb560c839f1bb0784876baac
#
_cell.length_a   1.000
_cell.length_b   1.000
_cell.length_c   1.000
_cell.angle_alpha   90.00
_cell.angle_beta   90.00
_cell.angle_gamma   90.00
#
_symmetry.space_group_name_H-M   'P 1'
#
loop_
_entity.id
_entity.type
_entity.pdbx_description
1 polymer ?
#
loop_
_entity_poly.entity_id
_entity_poly.type
_entity_poly.pdbx_seq_one_letter_code
_entity_poly.pdbx_strand_id
1 'polypeptide(L)'
;MAVSRTALVAVTVAALLSAGSGLAIAAPAAAAVSRFDDGSFEYPAAPVNAFTTVGAGQSIGPWKVTGGAVDLIGAGFWQAAEGDQSVDLNGTQPGAIAQTFATTAGQRYTVTYSLAANPEGGPAVKTGRVLLDGQNIQDFSFDSTGRTRPAMGYVTRQVTFVAGAASTAIGFASTVAGAYGPVIDDVRVQSCCPCSCGT
;
A
#
# COMPACT_ATOMS: atom_id res chain seq x y z
N MET A 1 40.46 -16.37 -90.44
CA MET A 1 40.36 -16.75 -89.00
C MET A 1 39.63 -15.63 -88.31
N ALA A 2 38.35 -15.75 -88.02
CA ALA A 2 37.53 -14.73 -87.38
C ALA A 2 37.23 -15.16 -85.93
N VAL A 3 37.64 -14.30 -84.97
CA VAL A 3 37.38 -14.54 -83.57
C VAL A 3 36.14 -13.73 -83.19
N SER A 4 35.08 -14.47 -82.89
CA SER A 4 33.82 -13.91 -82.39
C SER A 4 33.96 -13.46 -80.88
N ARG A 5 33.61 -12.22 -80.60
CA ARG A 5 33.53 -11.72 -79.24
C ARG A 5 32.07 -11.70 -78.81
N THR A 6 31.75 -12.58 -77.89
CA THR A 6 30.43 -12.64 -77.25
C THR A 6 30.39 -11.57 -76.08
N ALA A 7 29.46 -10.63 -76.19
CA ALA A 7 29.24 -9.63 -75.13
C ALA A 7 28.30 -10.23 -74.10
N LEU A 8 28.77 -10.18 -72.82
CA LEU A 8 28.00 -10.57 -71.65
C LEU A 8 27.21 -9.36 -71.17
N VAL A 9 25.87 -9.43 -71.15
CA VAL A 9 25.00 -8.42 -70.63
C VAL A 9 24.79 -8.74 -69.14
N ALA A 10 25.31 -7.91 -68.24
CA ALA A 10 25.05 -7.99 -66.80
C ALA A 10 23.72 -7.31 -66.46
N VAL A 11 22.74 -8.08 -66.03
CA VAL A 11 21.48 -7.58 -65.51
C VAL A 11 21.67 -7.31 -64.00
N THR A 12 21.73 -6.05 -63.59
CA THR A 12 21.71 -5.62 -62.18
C THR A 12 20.28 -5.60 -61.68
N VAL A 13 19.95 -6.53 -60.79
CA VAL A 13 18.69 -6.51 -60.03
C VAL A 13 18.89 -5.61 -58.80
N ALA A 14 18.25 -4.43 -58.82
CA ALA A 14 18.19 -3.58 -57.65
C ALA A 14 17.16 -4.11 -56.65
N ALA A 15 17.61 -4.62 -55.50
CA ALA A 15 16.76 -5.01 -54.39
C ALA A 15 16.35 -3.77 -53.62
N LEU A 16 15.07 -3.39 -53.66
CA LEU A 16 14.47 -2.36 -52.82
C LEU A 16 14.29 -2.96 -51.42
N LEU A 17 15.15 -2.60 -50.47
CA LEU A 17 14.90 -2.83 -49.03
C LEU A 17 13.86 -1.79 -48.56
N SER A 18 12.62 -2.23 -48.36
CA SER A 18 11.63 -1.47 -47.62
C SER A 18 11.96 -1.54 -46.12
N ALA A 19 12.51 -0.47 -45.57
CA ALA A 19 12.66 -0.32 -44.12
C ALA A 19 11.27 -0.10 -43.47
N GLY A 20 10.66 -1.19 -43.02
CA GLY A 20 9.46 -1.13 -42.21
C GLY A 20 9.79 -0.55 -40.80
N SER A 21 9.45 0.71 -40.59
CA SER A 21 9.49 1.30 -39.25
C SER A 21 8.40 0.66 -38.40
N GLY A 22 8.74 -0.44 -37.72
CA GLY A 22 7.89 -1.03 -36.68
C GLY A 22 7.80 -0.07 -35.50
N LEU A 23 6.64 0.56 -35.27
CA LEU A 23 6.34 1.18 -34.00
C LEU A 23 6.33 0.08 -32.95
N ALA A 24 7.38 0.01 -32.15
CA ALA A 24 7.35 -0.79 -30.93
C ALA A 24 6.38 -0.13 -29.95
N ILE A 25 5.18 -0.71 -29.82
CA ILE A 25 4.26 -0.35 -28.75
C ILE A 25 4.92 -0.87 -27.47
N ALA A 26 5.52 0.04 -26.70
CA ALA A 26 6.01 -0.29 -25.37
C ALA A 26 4.81 -0.76 -24.52
N ALA A 27 4.84 -2.00 -24.06
CA ALA A 27 3.87 -2.48 -23.09
C ALA A 27 3.95 -1.56 -21.86
N PRO A 28 2.81 -1.17 -21.25
CA PRO A 28 2.83 -0.40 -20.04
C PRO A 28 3.62 -1.18 -18.98
N ALA A 29 4.67 -0.56 -18.45
CA ALA A 29 5.40 -1.12 -17.32
C ALA A 29 4.39 -1.29 -16.19
N ALA A 30 4.16 -2.53 -15.75
CA ALA A 30 3.35 -2.80 -14.59
C ALA A 30 3.94 -1.99 -13.42
N ALA A 31 3.12 -1.18 -12.77
CA ALA A 31 3.55 -0.43 -11.59
C ALA A 31 4.11 -1.42 -10.57
N ALA A 32 5.37 -1.25 -10.20
CA ALA A 32 5.97 -2.09 -9.18
C ALA A 32 5.21 -1.86 -7.87
N VAL A 33 4.54 -2.90 -7.37
CA VAL A 33 3.93 -2.87 -6.05
C VAL A 33 5.08 -2.95 -5.06
N SER A 34 5.49 -1.81 -4.49
CA SER A 34 6.33 -1.85 -3.31
C SER A 34 5.40 -2.20 -2.14
N ARG A 35 5.57 -3.36 -1.56
CA ARG A 35 4.91 -3.70 -0.30
C ARG A 35 5.55 -2.86 0.79
N PHE A 36 4.73 -2.34 1.71
CA PHE A 36 5.23 -2.13 3.05
C PHE A 36 5.73 -3.48 3.56
N ASP A 37 6.82 -3.47 4.28
CA ASP A 37 7.23 -4.65 4.97
C ASP A 37 6.16 -4.96 6.03
N ASP A 38 5.58 -6.17 5.98
CA ASP A 38 4.55 -6.61 6.89
C ASP A 38 3.35 -5.63 6.97
N GLY A 39 2.75 -5.29 5.83
CA GLY A 39 1.57 -4.43 5.76
C GLY A 39 0.28 -5.07 6.27
N SER A 40 0.27 -6.40 6.45
CA SER A 40 -0.79 -7.21 7.05
C SER A 40 -0.55 -7.52 8.55
N PHE A 41 0.55 -7.02 9.14
CA PHE A 41 0.86 -7.14 10.57
C PHE A 41 1.02 -8.58 11.08
N GLU A 42 1.47 -9.51 10.21
CA GLU A 42 1.60 -10.93 10.54
C GLU A 42 2.82 -11.26 11.42
N TYR A 43 3.75 -10.31 11.57
CA TYR A 43 4.92 -10.46 12.42
C TYR A 43 5.11 -9.27 13.39
N PRO A 44 5.36 -9.54 14.68
CA PRO A 44 5.34 -10.84 15.35
C PRO A 44 3.92 -11.41 15.48
N ALA A 45 3.82 -12.73 15.65
CA ALA A 45 2.52 -13.33 15.93
C ALA A 45 2.03 -12.92 17.33
N ALA A 46 0.80 -12.39 17.39
CA ALA A 46 0.08 -12.18 18.63
C ALA A 46 -0.54 -13.49 19.14
N PRO A 47 -0.91 -13.60 20.43
CA PRO A 47 -1.56 -14.79 20.95
C PRO A 47 -2.89 -15.07 20.24
N VAL A 48 -3.13 -16.34 19.92
CA VAL A 48 -4.38 -16.79 19.26
C VAL A 48 -5.60 -16.50 20.15
N ASN A 49 -6.70 -16.03 19.55
CA ASN A 49 -7.93 -15.58 20.23
C ASN A 49 -7.73 -14.48 21.28
N ALA A 50 -6.65 -13.71 21.15
CA ALA A 50 -6.30 -12.65 22.07
C ALA A 50 -5.62 -11.48 21.32
N PHE A 51 -5.09 -10.52 22.04
CA PHE A 51 -4.33 -9.41 21.50
C PHE A 51 -3.14 -9.07 22.41
N THR A 52 -2.21 -8.28 21.89
CA THR A 52 -1.09 -7.74 22.65
C THR A 52 -1.09 -6.23 22.55
N THR A 53 -1.18 -5.55 23.68
CA THR A 53 -1.05 -4.09 23.72
C THR A 53 0.41 -3.67 23.58
N VAL A 54 0.67 -2.78 22.63
CA VAL A 54 1.99 -2.26 22.30
C VAL A 54 2.00 -0.75 22.52
N GLY A 55 2.85 -0.28 23.43
CA GLY A 55 2.93 1.12 23.84
C GLY A 55 3.85 1.97 22.96
N ALA A 56 3.74 3.28 23.10
CA ALA A 56 4.60 4.24 22.40
C ALA A 56 6.08 3.94 22.59
N GLY A 57 6.84 4.04 21.51
CA GLY A 57 8.27 3.72 21.46
C GLY A 57 8.58 2.25 21.17
N GLN A 58 7.62 1.34 21.30
CA GLN A 58 7.72 -0.07 20.91
C GLN A 58 7.41 -0.25 19.43
N SER A 59 7.51 -1.49 18.92
CA SER A 59 7.26 -1.79 17.50
C SER A 59 6.46 -3.09 17.33
N ILE A 60 5.69 -3.14 16.25
CA ILE A 60 5.07 -4.33 15.68
C ILE A 60 5.83 -4.61 14.38
N GLY A 61 6.77 -5.56 14.40
CA GLY A 61 7.66 -5.77 13.27
C GLY A 61 8.30 -4.45 12.79
N PRO A 62 8.14 -4.07 11.53
CA PRO A 62 8.68 -2.81 10.99
C PRO A 62 7.87 -1.55 11.36
N TRP A 63 6.68 -1.72 11.95
CA TRP A 63 5.82 -0.61 12.37
C TRP A 63 6.18 -0.11 13.75
N LYS A 64 6.46 1.17 13.88
CA LYS A 64 6.73 1.82 15.17
C LYS A 64 5.45 2.42 15.75
N VAL A 65 5.17 2.16 17.03
CA VAL A 65 4.14 2.88 17.77
C VAL A 65 4.68 4.27 18.13
N THR A 66 4.15 5.29 17.48
CA THR A 66 4.63 6.68 17.59
C THR A 66 3.92 7.50 18.65
N GLY A 67 2.79 7.01 19.17
CA GLY A 67 2.03 7.66 20.23
C GLY A 67 1.03 6.72 20.87
N GLY A 68 0.66 6.98 22.10
CA GLY A 68 -0.35 6.23 22.84
C GLY A 68 -0.07 4.74 22.97
N ALA A 69 -1.08 3.93 22.68
CA ALA A 69 -0.97 2.47 22.62
C ALA A 69 -1.90 1.91 21.57
N VAL A 70 -1.51 0.79 20.95
CA VAL A 70 -2.29 0.04 19.97
C VAL A 70 -2.39 -1.41 20.40
N ASP A 71 -3.39 -2.15 19.89
CA ASP A 71 -3.48 -3.58 20.11
C ASP A 71 -3.19 -4.34 18.81
N LEU A 72 -2.16 -5.19 18.84
CA LEU A 72 -1.93 -6.20 17.80
C LEU A 72 -2.88 -7.36 18.07
N ILE A 73 -3.82 -7.54 17.17
CA ILE A 73 -4.89 -8.54 17.28
C ILE A 73 -4.44 -9.84 16.67
N GLY A 74 -4.53 -10.93 17.42
CA GLY A 74 -4.09 -12.24 16.98
C GLY A 74 -5.17 -13.04 16.25
N ALA A 75 -4.71 -14.10 15.59
CA ALA A 75 -5.54 -15.05 14.86
C ALA A 75 -6.77 -15.50 15.67
N GLY A 76 -7.93 -15.48 15.03
CA GLY A 76 -9.19 -15.95 15.63
C GLY A 76 -9.87 -15.01 16.62
N PHE A 77 -9.24 -13.89 17.02
CA PHE A 77 -9.90 -12.93 17.90
C PHE A 77 -11.07 -12.21 17.18
N TRP A 78 -10.81 -11.78 15.96
CA TRP A 78 -11.82 -11.30 15.02
C TRP A 78 -11.38 -11.54 13.56
N GLN A 79 -12.26 -11.23 12.58
CA GLN A 79 -11.94 -11.33 11.16
C GLN A 79 -10.86 -10.31 10.80
N ALA A 80 -9.72 -10.77 10.24
CA ALA A 80 -8.75 -9.93 9.57
C ALA A 80 -9.18 -9.63 8.12
N ALA A 81 -8.63 -8.60 7.50
CA ALA A 81 -8.84 -8.30 6.09
C ALA A 81 -7.89 -9.11 5.20
N GLU A 82 -6.66 -9.33 5.67
CA GLU A 82 -5.64 -10.17 5.03
C GLU A 82 -4.91 -10.95 6.11
N GLY A 83 -4.56 -12.21 5.83
CA GLY A 83 -3.92 -13.06 6.82
C GLY A 83 -4.79 -13.36 8.03
N ASP A 84 -4.17 -13.30 9.21
CA ASP A 84 -4.77 -13.69 10.48
C ASP A 84 -4.80 -12.56 11.52
N GLN A 85 -4.06 -11.47 11.31
CA GLN A 85 -3.86 -10.40 12.27
C GLN A 85 -4.31 -9.03 11.76
N SER A 86 -4.43 -8.07 12.64
CA SER A 86 -4.73 -6.66 12.32
C SER A 86 -4.35 -5.77 13.50
N VAL A 87 -4.39 -4.44 13.34
CA VAL A 87 -4.08 -3.50 14.41
C VAL A 87 -5.29 -2.65 14.75
N ASP A 88 -5.77 -2.73 16.01
CA ASP A 88 -6.63 -1.71 16.59
C ASP A 88 -5.76 -0.52 17.00
N LEU A 89 -6.05 0.66 16.46
CA LEU A 89 -5.30 1.88 16.78
C LEU A 89 -5.60 2.44 18.19
N ASN A 90 -6.39 1.72 19.00
CA ASN A 90 -6.58 2.00 20.42
C ASN A 90 -6.26 0.75 21.24
N GLY A 91 -5.17 0.84 22.02
CA GLY A 91 -4.94 -0.09 23.10
C GLY A 91 -5.64 0.41 24.38
N THR A 92 -4.90 0.86 25.36
CA THR A 92 -5.50 1.49 26.58
C THR A 92 -5.91 2.94 26.34
N GLN A 93 -5.49 3.55 25.24
CA GLN A 93 -5.73 4.94 24.83
C GLN A 93 -5.50 5.08 23.32
N PRO A 94 -5.91 6.20 22.68
CA PRO A 94 -5.64 6.44 21.28
C PRO A 94 -4.16 6.33 20.95
N GLY A 95 -3.82 5.51 19.96
CA GLY A 95 -2.47 5.25 19.53
C GLY A 95 -2.22 5.68 18.08
N ALA A 96 -0.96 5.57 17.69
CA ALA A 96 -0.50 5.83 16.35
C ALA A 96 0.64 4.88 15.99
N ILE A 97 0.64 4.42 14.74
CA ILE A 97 1.71 3.61 14.16
C ILE A 97 2.28 4.30 12.92
N ALA A 98 3.55 4.06 12.61
CA ALA A 98 4.17 4.52 11.38
C ALA A 98 5.25 3.56 10.90
N GLN A 99 5.43 3.51 9.57
CA GLN A 99 6.54 2.82 8.94
C GLN A 99 7.20 3.75 7.91
N THR A 100 8.55 3.77 7.91
CA THR A 100 9.33 4.51 6.91
C THR A 100 9.75 3.57 5.79
N PHE A 101 9.59 4.01 4.55
CA PHE A 101 9.98 3.25 3.37
C PHE A 101 10.72 4.13 2.35
N ALA A 102 11.48 3.50 1.45
CA ALA A 102 12.23 4.19 0.41
C ALA A 102 11.28 4.80 -0.63
N THR A 103 11.52 6.06 -0.97
CA THR A 103 10.78 6.81 -2.01
C THR A 103 11.75 7.50 -2.96
N THR A 104 11.23 8.01 -4.07
CA THR A 104 11.97 8.88 -4.99
C THR A 104 11.32 10.25 -4.99
N ALA A 105 12.08 11.29 -4.70
CA ALA A 105 11.56 12.66 -4.70
C ALA A 105 10.89 13.02 -6.04
N GLY A 106 9.72 13.64 -5.98
CA GLY A 106 8.91 13.98 -7.14
C GLY A 106 8.03 12.82 -7.67
N GLN A 107 8.25 11.57 -7.23
CA GLN A 107 7.45 10.43 -7.62
C GLN A 107 6.13 10.40 -6.85
N ARG A 108 5.03 10.07 -7.55
CA ARG A 108 3.71 9.88 -6.95
C ARG A 108 3.57 8.45 -6.44
N TYR A 109 2.95 8.31 -5.27
CA TYR A 109 2.65 7.05 -4.62
C TYR A 109 1.18 6.99 -4.22
N THR A 110 0.60 5.79 -4.28
CA THR A 110 -0.72 5.48 -3.71
C THR A 110 -0.52 4.47 -2.59
N VAL A 111 -1.05 4.78 -1.41
CA VAL A 111 -1.19 3.85 -0.29
C VAL A 111 -2.62 3.37 -0.25
N THR A 112 -2.83 2.07 -0.25
CA THR A 112 -4.13 1.43 0.02
C THR A 112 -4.07 0.74 1.36
N TYR A 113 -5.18 0.69 2.07
CA TYR A 113 -5.31 -0.01 3.34
C TYR A 113 -6.74 -0.47 3.56
N SER A 114 -6.91 -1.51 4.34
CA SER A 114 -8.20 -2.00 4.79
C SER A 114 -8.56 -1.34 6.12
N LEU A 115 -9.73 -0.70 6.17
CA LEU A 115 -10.26 0.01 7.34
C LEU A 115 -11.50 -0.70 7.87
N ALA A 116 -11.49 -1.01 9.15
CA ALA A 116 -12.65 -1.40 9.93
C ALA A 116 -12.68 -0.62 11.25
N ALA A 117 -13.46 -1.07 12.20
CA ALA A 117 -13.47 -0.53 13.55
C ALA A 117 -13.77 -1.64 14.56
N ASN A 118 -13.21 -1.50 15.76
CA ASN A 118 -13.53 -2.36 16.88
C ASN A 118 -15.05 -2.33 17.12
N PRO A 119 -15.75 -3.47 17.00
CA PRO A 119 -17.20 -3.53 17.14
C PRO A 119 -17.68 -3.41 18.58
N GLU A 120 -16.76 -3.45 19.53
CA GLU A 120 -17.05 -3.35 20.96
C GLU A 120 -16.87 -1.91 21.44
N GLY A 121 -17.60 -1.52 22.44
CA GLY A 121 -17.53 -0.21 23.09
C GLY A 121 -17.86 0.98 22.18
N GLY A 122 -18.18 2.09 22.81
CA GLY A 122 -18.49 3.35 22.13
C GLY A 122 -17.28 4.22 21.81
N PRO A 123 -17.45 5.24 20.96
CA PRO A 123 -18.60 5.50 20.08
C PRO A 123 -18.65 4.53 18.91
N ALA A 124 -19.83 4.38 18.26
CA ALA A 124 -19.97 3.50 17.09
C ALA A 124 -19.11 3.98 15.90
N VAL A 125 -19.04 5.29 15.67
CA VAL A 125 -18.19 5.87 14.64
C VAL A 125 -16.79 6.05 15.21
N LYS A 126 -15.83 5.30 14.67
CA LYS A 126 -14.41 5.44 14.98
C LYS A 126 -13.74 6.34 13.95
N THR A 127 -12.91 7.26 14.43
CA THR A 127 -12.23 8.26 13.57
C THR A 127 -10.72 8.17 13.72
N GLY A 128 -10.01 8.58 12.68
CA GLY A 128 -8.56 8.61 12.68
C GLY A 128 -7.99 9.40 11.51
N ARG A 129 -6.68 9.35 11.37
CA ARG A 129 -5.92 10.11 10.38
C ARG A 129 -4.86 9.26 9.71
N VAL A 130 -4.66 9.50 8.41
CA VAL A 130 -3.46 9.07 7.71
C VAL A 130 -2.43 10.19 7.83
N LEU A 131 -1.23 9.82 8.25
CA LEU A 131 -0.13 10.74 8.46
C LEU A 131 0.96 10.53 7.40
N LEU A 132 1.49 11.60 6.82
CA LEU A 132 2.68 11.59 5.97
C LEU A 132 3.77 12.39 6.69
N ASP A 133 4.89 11.75 6.99
CA ASP A 133 5.98 12.35 7.76
C ASP A 133 5.49 13.06 9.04
N GLY A 134 4.49 12.44 9.70
CA GLY A 134 3.86 12.94 10.92
C GLY A 134 2.77 14.00 10.71
N GLN A 135 2.55 14.48 9.49
CA GLN A 135 1.52 15.47 9.17
C GLN A 135 0.22 14.79 8.71
N ASN A 136 -0.92 15.28 9.19
CA ASN A 136 -2.23 14.79 8.73
C ASN A 136 -2.46 15.15 7.25
N ILE A 137 -2.70 14.13 6.42
CA ILE A 137 -3.01 14.31 5.00
C ILE A 137 -4.42 13.84 4.63
N GLN A 138 -5.07 13.04 5.48
CA GLN A 138 -6.43 12.57 5.27
C GLN A 138 -7.06 12.13 6.59
N ASP A 139 -8.25 12.62 6.89
CA ASP A 139 -9.09 12.07 7.95
C ASP A 139 -9.87 10.86 7.42
N PHE A 140 -10.13 9.88 8.29
CA PHE A 140 -11.01 8.76 7.98
C PHE A 140 -11.98 8.47 9.13
N SER A 141 -13.07 7.79 8.78
CA SER A 141 -14.04 7.28 9.74
C SER A 141 -14.62 5.95 9.28
N PHE A 142 -15.05 5.14 10.26
CA PHE A 142 -15.77 3.89 10.03
C PHE A 142 -16.88 3.74 11.08
N ASP A 143 -18.09 3.39 10.64
CA ASP A 143 -19.22 3.10 11.51
C ASP A 143 -19.29 1.58 11.80
N SER A 144 -19.09 1.22 13.06
CA SER A 144 -19.13 -0.17 13.53
C SER A 144 -20.55 -0.67 13.84
N THR A 145 -21.60 0.14 13.61
CA THR A 145 -22.98 -0.28 13.85
C THR A 145 -23.32 -1.55 13.09
N GLY A 146 -23.79 -2.57 13.82
CA GLY A 146 -24.14 -3.88 13.25
C GLY A 146 -22.92 -4.74 12.86
N ARG A 147 -21.70 -4.31 13.14
CA ARG A 147 -20.49 -5.13 12.95
C ARG A 147 -20.27 -6.05 14.14
N THR A 148 -19.61 -7.17 13.88
CA THR A 148 -19.30 -8.19 14.90
C THR A 148 -17.88 -8.70 14.66
N ARG A 149 -17.28 -9.36 15.65
CA ARG A 149 -15.93 -9.96 15.49
C ARG A 149 -15.81 -10.87 14.26
N PRO A 150 -16.76 -11.78 13.93
CA PRO A 150 -16.67 -12.58 12.72
C PRO A 150 -17.07 -11.84 11.43
N ALA A 151 -17.59 -10.60 11.52
CA ALA A 151 -18.07 -9.81 10.40
C ALA A 151 -17.67 -8.32 10.57
N MET A 152 -16.37 -8.06 10.52
CA MET A 152 -15.78 -6.73 10.71
C MET A 152 -16.17 -5.74 9.60
N GLY A 153 -16.38 -6.23 8.38
CA GLY A 153 -16.87 -5.46 7.25
C GLY A 153 -15.86 -4.43 6.74
N TYR A 154 -14.61 -4.82 6.66
CA TYR A 154 -13.53 -3.98 6.13
C TYR A 154 -13.87 -3.31 4.80
N VAL A 155 -13.41 -2.08 4.63
CA VAL A 155 -13.51 -1.32 3.38
C VAL A 155 -12.11 -0.88 2.96
N THR A 156 -11.79 -1.03 1.69
CA THR A 156 -10.52 -0.52 1.15
C THR A 156 -10.56 0.99 1.07
N ARG A 157 -9.53 1.64 1.54
CA ARG A 157 -9.28 3.08 1.47
C ARG A 157 -7.98 3.34 0.75
N GLN A 158 -7.83 4.56 0.22
CA GLN A 158 -6.57 4.96 -0.41
C GLN A 158 -6.27 6.42 -0.16
N VAL A 159 -4.99 6.74 -0.17
CA VAL A 159 -4.46 8.10 -0.17
C VAL A 159 -3.32 8.17 -1.18
N THR A 160 -3.18 9.30 -1.85
CA THR A 160 -2.13 9.53 -2.85
C THR A 160 -1.29 10.73 -2.43
N PHE A 161 0.02 10.64 -2.59
CA PHE A 161 0.94 11.74 -2.29
C PHE A 161 2.09 11.79 -3.30
N VAL A 162 2.81 12.90 -3.34
CA VAL A 162 4.08 13.05 -4.06
C VAL A 162 5.19 13.07 -3.02
N ALA A 163 6.17 12.18 -3.16
CA ALA A 163 7.28 12.11 -2.22
C ALA A 163 8.19 13.36 -2.34
N GLY A 164 8.53 13.95 -1.21
CA GLY A 164 9.44 15.10 -1.14
C GLY A 164 10.91 14.71 -1.01
N ALA A 165 11.21 13.45 -0.65
CA ALA A 165 12.56 12.98 -0.32
C ALA A 165 12.78 11.52 -0.76
N ALA A 166 13.99 11.00 -0.48
CA ALA A 166 14.36 9.61 -0.76
C ALA A 166 13.75 8.59 0.23
N SER A 167 13.11 9.06 1.27
CA SER A 167 12.35 8.24 2.22
C SER A 167 11.11 8.99 2.70
N THR A 168 10.06 8.27 3.03
CA THR A 168 8.79 8.81 3.51
C THR A 168 8.25 7.92 4.63
N ALA A 169 7.72 8.51 5.69
CA ALA A 169 6.98 7.79 6.72
C ALA A 169 5.49 7.92 6.46
N ILE A 170 4.80 6.79 6.38
CA ILE A 170 3.33 6.76 6.42
C ILE A 170 2.89 6.26 7.79
N GLY A 171 1.85 6.86 8.34
CA GLY A 171 1.30 6.47 9.64
C GLY A 171 -0.21 6.52 9.68
N PHE A 172 -0.75 5.88 10.70
CA PHE A 172 -2.17 5.87 11.04
C PHE A 172 -2.32 6.21 12.51
N ALA A 173 -3.22 7.15 12.82
CA ALA A 173 -3.46 7.58 14.20
C ALA A 173 -4.95 7.59 14.50
N SER A 174 -5.34 7.07 15.66
CA SER A 174 -6.70 7.20 16.18
C SER A 174 -6.95 8.60 16.72
N THR A 175 -8.19 9.08 16.57
CA THR A 175 -8.70 10.29 17.19
C THR A 175 -9.87 10.03 18.15
N VAL A 176 -10.15 8.75 18.43
CA VAL A 176 -11.22 8.30 19.33
C VAL A 176 -10.66 8.07 20.72
N ALA A 177 -11.29 8.63 21.74
CA ALA A 177 -10.94 8.37 23.14
C ALA A 177 -11.32 6.93 23.56
N GLY A 178 -10.56 6.38 24.50
CA GLY A 178 -10.80 5.04 25.05
C GLY A 178 -10.00 3.95 24.37
N ALA A 179 -10.46 2.69 24.55
CA ALA A 179 -9.74 1.47 24.14
C ALA A 179 -10.33 0.78 22.90
N TYR A 180 -11.27 1.39 22.19
CA TYR A 180 -11.96 0.78 21.06
C TYR A 180 -11.83 1.70 19.85
N GLY A 181 -10.90 1.40 18.97
CA GLY A 181 -10.47 2.28 17.89
C GLY A 181 -10.87 1.87 16.49
N PRO A 182 -10.40 2.62 15.51
CA PRO A 182 -10.35 2.15 14.12
C PRO A 182 -9.33 1.02 14.00
N VAL A 183 -9.62 0.07 13.10
CA VAL A 183 -8.79 -1.10 12.84
C VAL A 183 -8.20 -0.99 11.44
N ILE A 184 -6.88 -1.16 11.34
CA ILE A 184 -6.12 -1.08 10.09
C ILE A 184 -5.53 -2.44 9.77
N ASP A 185 -5.55 -2.78 8.46
CA ASP A 185 -4.97 -4.01 7.94
C ASP A 185 -4.61 -3.83 6.45
N ASP A 186 -3.90 -4.79 5.87
CA ASP A 186 -3.59 -4.89 4.43
C ASP A 186 -3.07 -3.58 3.81
N VAL A 187 -2.06 -2.98 4.45
CA VAL A 187 -1.45 -1.74 3.97
C VAL A 187 -0.50 -2.03 2.81
N ARG A 188 -0.70 -1.37 1.68
CA ARG A 188 0.11 -1.54 0.46
C ARG A 188 0.52 -0.20 -0.12
N VAL A 189 1.71 -0.12 -0.72
CA VAL A 189 2.19 1.05 -1.45
C VAL A 189 2.45 0.70 -2.89
N GLN A 190 1.99 1.57 -3.78
CA GLN A 190 2.30 1.50 -5.21
C GLN A 190 2.91 2.81 -5.67
N SER A 191 4.02 2.74 -6.42
CA SER A 191 4.49 3.91 -7.16
C SER A 191 3.64 4.07 -8.42
N CYS A 192 3.12 5.26 -8.65
CA CYS A 192 2.41 5.56 -9.88
C CYS A 192 3.42 5.84 -10.99
N CYS A 193 3.41 5.04 -12.06
CA CYS A 193 4.10 5.45 -13.29
C CYS A 193 3.42 6.70 -13.87
N PRO A 194 4.16 7.64 -14.50
CA PRO A 194 3.59 8.88 -15.04
C PRO A 194 2.41 8.68 -16.01
N CYS A 195 2.25 7.47 -16.56
CA CYS A 195 1.21 7.14 -17.55
C CYS A 195 -0.04 6.44 -16.98
N SER A 196 -0.09 6.13 -15.67
CA SER A 196 -1.14 5.26 -15.10
C SER A 196 -2.01 5.91 -14.03
N CYS A 197 -1.65 7.08 -13.51
CA CYS A 197 -2.48 7.80 -12.55
C CYS A 197 -3.33 8.82 -13.33
N GLY A 198 -4.51 8.39 -13.77
CA GLY A 198 -5.51 9.28 -14.37
C GLY A 198 -5.83 10.45 -13.43
N THR A 199 -5.99 11.61 -14.02
CA THR A 199 -6.46 12.87 -13.40
C THR A 199 -7.86 12.71 -12.85
#